data_eb031382287da340bf3f31e74a25d24a
#
_entry.id   eb031382287da340bf3f31e74a25d24a
#
_cell.length_a   1.000
_cell.length_b   1.000
_cell.length_c   1.000
_cell.angle_alpha   90.00
_cell.angle_beta   90.00
_cell.angle_gamma   90.00
#
_symmetry.space_group_name_H-M   'P 1'
#
loop_
_entity.id
_entity.type
_entity.pdbx_description
1 polymer ?
#
loop_
_entity_poly.entity_id
_entity_poly.type
_entity_poly.pdbx_seq_one_letter_code
_entity_poly.pdbx_strand_id
1 'polypeptide(L)'
;LDKACIKETRHEIDAVVTVDVTAHNLIEVYRCPLHGGVKTGSFPENIKAAVQYGKNLQAMAVAFNTVGAVSISRTHEILSSVFNIPLATGTIKNMVSRCAESLKDTYGRIRLMMVSLGLIHCDETGCRVDGKTCWVHVASDPNYTYLTVNRKRGQTGMDAADVL
;
A
#
# COMPACT_ATOMS: atom_id res chain seq x y z
N LEU A 1 40.63 -9.62 44.90
CA LEU A 1 39.53 -10.03 44.04
C LEU A 1 39.75 -9.41 42.67
N ASP A 2 40.04 -10.27 41.68
CA ASP A 2 40.20 -9.82 40.30
C ASP A 2 38.90 -9.25 39.80
N LYS A 3 38.99 -8.20 38.98
CA LYS A 3 37.80 -7.56 38.40
C LYS A 3 37.08 -8.54 37.50
N ALA A 4 35.78 -8.74 37.74
CA ALA A 4 34.92 -9.52 36.85
C ALA A 4 34.96 -8.93 35.43
N CYS A 5 35.21 -9.77 34.43
CA CYS A 5 35.15 -9.37 33.01
C CYS A 5 34.07 -10.17 32.28
N ILE A 6 33.45 -9.51 31.29
CA ILE A 6 32.47 -10.18 30.42
C ILE A 6 33.24 -11.16 29.54
N LYS A 7 32.96 -12.47 29.69
CA LYS A 7 33.59 -13.53 28.91
C LYS A 7 32.91 -13.76 27.56
N GLU A 8 31.60 -13.60 27.52
CA GLU A 8 30.78 -13.83 26.32
C GLU A 8 29.52 -13.00 26.41
N THR A 9 29.09 -12.47 25.28
CA THR A 9 27.78 -11.74 25.14
C THR A 9 26.95 -12.47 24.10
N ARG A 10 25.69 -12.74 24.43
CA ARG A 10 24.70 -13.29 23.51
C ARG A 10 23.56 -12.27 23.34
N HIS A 11 23.10 -12.12 22.12
CA HIS A 11 22.00 -11.22 21.80
C HIS A 11 20.77 -12.04 21.43
N GLU A 12 19.63 -11.72 22.04
CA GLU A 12 18.30 -12.17 21.62
C GLU A 12 17.63 -10.99 20.94
N ILE A 13 17.13 -11.19 19.72
CA ILE A 13 16.43 -10.16 18.94
C ILE A 13 15.00 -10.64 18.75
N ASP A 14 14.04 -9.86 19.24
CA ASP A 14 12.62 -10.12 19.12
C ASP A 14 11.92 -8.90 18.52
N ALA A 15 10.72 -9.11 17.97
CA ALA A 15 9.88 -8.06 17.41
C ALA A 15 8.49 -8.08 18.04
N VAL A 16 8.06 -6.98 18.60
CA VAL A 16 6.71 -6.81 19.12
C VAL A 16 5.95 -5.83 18.25
N VAL A 17 4.81 -6.27 17.71
CA VAL A 17 3.92 -5.41 16.93
C VAL A 17 2.72 -5.01 17.80
N THR A 18 2.54 -3.72 18.00
CA THR A 18 1.40 -3.14 18.71
C THR A 18 0.41 -2.52 17.73
N VAL A 19 -0.88 -2.68 18.01
CA VAL A 19 -1.96 -2.05 17.27
C VAL A 19 -2.60 -0.97 18.16
N ASP A 20 -2.46 0.28 17.74
CA ASP A 20 -3.04 1.42 18.47
C ASP A 20 -4.44 1.72 17.96
N VAL A 21 -5.40 1.76 18.88
CA VAL A 21 -6.78 2.16 18.59
C VAL A 21 -7.08 3.45 19.34
N THR A 22 -7.28 4.54 18.58
CA THR A 22 -7.68 5.84 19.13
C THR A 22 -9.19 6.03 18.96
N ALA A 23 -9.91 6.19 20.07
CA ALA A 23 -11.31 6.54 20.05
C ALA A 23 -11.50 8.06 20.01
N HIS A 24 -12.23 8.55 19.01
CA HIS A 24 -12.66 9.94 18.92
C HIS A 24 -14.16 10.00 19.28
N ASN A 25 -14.49 10.68 20.37
CA ASN A 25 -15.86 10.79 20.84
C ASN A 25 -16.42 12.17 20.49
N LEU A 26 -17.62 12.18 19.92
CA LEU A 26 -18.41 13.39 19.76
C LEU A 26 -19.11 13.68 21.10
N ILE A 27 -18.82 14.81 21.70
CA ILE A 27 -19.45 15.20 22.96
C ILE A 27 -20.53 16.22 22.67
N GLU A 28 -21.74 15.94 23.15
CA GLU A 28 -22.82 16.89 23.15
C GLU A 28 -22.73 17.75 24.42
N VAL A 29 -22.50 19.05 24.25
CA VAL A 29 -22.30 19.98 25.36
C VAL A 29 -23.57 20.79 25.58
N TYR A 30 -24.29 20.48 26.64
CA TYR A 30 -25.36 21.21 27.27
C TYR A 30 -26.53 21.76 26.44
N ARG A 31 -27.71 21.36 26.86
CA ARG A 31 -28.94 22.10 26.54
C ARG A 31 -28.92 23.40 27.33
N CYS A 32 -28.88 24.54 26.66
CA CYS A 32 -28.98 25.84 27.32
C CYS A 32 -30.32 25.93 28.07
N PRO A 33 -30.34 26.17 29.40
CA PRO A 33 -31.59 26.25 30.17
C PRO A 33 -32.51 27.38 29.72
N LEU A 34 -31.95 28.43 29.12
CA LEU A 34 -32.71 29.63 28.69
C LEU A 34 -33.27 29.49 27.26
N HIS A 35 -32.57 28.81 26.37
CA HIS A 35 -32.90 28.80 24.93
C HIS A 35 -33.12 27.37 24.37
N GLY A 36 -32.95 26.33 25.16
CA GLY A 36 -33.10 24.95 24.71
C GLY A 36 -32.12 24.49 23.62
N GLY A 37 -31.16 25.34 23.24
CA GLY A 37 -30.18 25.05 22.20
C GLY A 37 -29.14 24.03 22.65
N VAL A 38 -28.85 23.04 21.80
CA VAL A 38 -27.83 22.05 22.01
C VAL A 38 -26.62 22.44 21.18
N LYS A 39 -25.43 22.45 21.79
CA LYS A 39 -24.17 22.65 21.09
C LYS A 39 -23.43 21.32 21.05
N THR A 40 -23.24 20.82 19.84
CA THR A 40 -22.51 19.58 19.59
C THR A 40 -21.08 19.91 19.15
N GLY A 41 -20.09 19.18 19.65
CA GLY A 41 -18.71 19.26 19.19
C GLY A 41 -18.56 18.79 17.73
N SER A 42 -17.39 18.95 17.16
CA SER A 42 -17.06 18.39 15.86
C SER A 42 -15.88 17.41 15.98
N PHE A 43 -15.88 16.39 15.13
CA PHE A 43 -14.69 15.56 14.97
C PHE A 43 -13.54 16.37 14.35
N PRO A 44 -12.27 15.99 14.61
CA PRO A 44 -11.14 16.52 13.86
C PRO A 44 -11.34 16.36 12.35
N GLU A 45 -10.85 17.29 11.54
CA GLU A 45 -11.06 17.31 10.08
C GLU A 45 -10.61 16.04 9.36
N ASN A 46 -9.61 15.35 9.92
CA ASN A 46 -9.08 14.10 9.39
C ASN A 46 -9.91 12.87 9.79
N ILE A 47 -10.90 13.00 10.68
CA ILE A 47 -11.78 11.91 11.12
C ILE A 47 -13.14 12.05 10.44
N LYS A 48 -13.34 11.27 9.36
CA LYS A 48 -14.51 11.40 8.46
C LYS A 48 -15.42 10.17 8.45
N ALA A 49 -15.00 9.06 9.06
CA ALA A 49 -15.73 7.81 9.05
C ALA A 49 -15.77 7.19 10.44
N ALA A 50 -16.79 6.36 10.68
CA ALA A 50 -16.97 5.64 11.94
C ALA A 50 -15.77 4.72 12.27
N VAL A 51 -15.13 4.17 11.24
CA VAL A 51 -13.87 3.41 11.35
C VAL A 51 -12.91 3.94 10.29
N GLN A 52 -11.74 4.34 10.70
CA GLN A 52 -10.65 4.76 9.83
C GLN A 52 -9.37 3.99 10.13
N TYR A 53 -8.65 3.68 9.08
CA TYR A 53 -7.36 3.02 9.17
C TYR A 53 -6.24 4.04 8.99
N GLY A 54 -5.30 4.06 9.92
CA GLY A 54 -4.16 4.97 9.92
C GLY A 54 -3.22 4.75 8.73
N LYS A 55 -2.39 5.74 8.45
CA LYS A 55 -1.47 5.72 7.30
C LYS A 55 -0.46 4.56 7.36
N ASN A 56 0.02 4.21 8.55
CA ASN A 56 0.98 3.12 8.72
C ASN A 56 0.37 1.77 8.36
N LEU A 57 -0.87 1.51 8.79
CA LEU A 57 -1.58 0.29 8.42
C LEU A 57 -1.87 0.23 6.91
N GLN A 58 -2.23 1.36 6.29
CA GLN A 58 -2.41 1.44 4.85
C GLN A 58 -1.10 1.15 4.11
N ALA A 59 0.02 1.74 4.54
CA ALA A 59 1.34 1.49 3.97
C ALA A 59 1.76 0.02 4.11
N MET A 60 1.52 -0.60 5.26
CA MET A 60 1.81 -2.02 5.49
C MET A 60 0.98 -2.93 4.57
N ALA A 61 -0.33 -2.68 4.44
CA ALA A 61 -1.19 -3.46 3.54
C ALA A 61 -0.77 -3.32 2.07
N VAL A 62 -0.38 -2.12 1.63
CA VAL A 62 0.16 -1.88 0.28
C VAL A 62 1.50 -2.60 0.10
N ALA A 63 2.41 -2.50 1.07
CA ALA A 63 3.72 -3.15 1.00
C ALA A 63 3.61 -4.68 0.91
N PHE A 64 2.72 -5.32 1.67
CA PHE A 64 2.47 -6.74 1.54
C PHE A 64 2.04 -7.11 0.12
N ASN A 65 1.15 -6.34 -0.47
CA ASN A 65 0.62 -6.64 -1.80
C ASN A 65 1.63 -6.33 -2.93
N THR A 66 2.40 -5.25 -2.83
CA THR A 66 3.35 -4.81 -3.87
C THR A 66 4.73 -5.43 -3.68
N VAL A 67 5.45 -5.04 -2.64
CA VAL A 67 6.83 -5.51 -2.38
C VAL A 67 6.85 -6.98 -1.98
N GLY A 68 5.90 -7.39 -1.13
CA GLY A 68 5.79 -8.76 -0.64
C GLY A 68 5.14 -9.73 -1.64
N ALA A 69 4.57 -9.24 -2.74
CA ALA A 69 3.80 -10.03 -3.73
C ALA A 69 2.71 -10.91 -3.08
N VAL A 70 2.18 -10.49 -1.93
CA VAL A 70 1.11 -11.20 -1.20
C VAL A 70 -0.24 -10.83 -1.81
N SER A 71 -1.06 -11.83 -2.14
CA SER A 71 -2.40 -11.57 -2.67
C SER A 71 -3.27 -10.81 -1.66
N ILE A 72 -4.28 -10.08 -2.15
CA ILE A 72 -5.23 -9.34 -1.29
C ILE A 72 -5.88 -10.25 -0.24
N SER A 73 -6.26 -11.47 -0.63
CA SER A 73 -6.84 -12.45 0.28
C SER A 73 -5.88 -12.86 1.40
N ARG A 74 -4.64 -13.17 1.05
CA ARG A 74 -3.61 -13.51 2.04
C ARG A 74 -3.22 -12.31 2.91
N THR A 75 -3.19 -11.12 2.35
CA THR A 75 -2.99 -9.88 3.15
C THR A 75 -4.09 -9.73 4.19
N HIS A 76 -5.36 -9.98 3.82
CA HIS A 76 -6.47 -10.02 4.76
C HIS A 76 -6.27 -11.08 5.86
N GLU A 77 -5.90 -12.31 5.49
CA GLU A 77 -5.64 -13.40 6.44
C GLU A 77 -4.52 -13.05 7.42
N ILE A 78 -3.40 -12.51 6.94
CA ILE A 78 -2.27 -12.09 7.80
C ILE A 78 -2.72 -10.99 8.77
N LEU A 79 -3.38 -9.95 8.27
CA LEU A 79 -3.81 -8.83 9.10
C LEU A 79 -4.84 -9.27 10.15
N SER A 80 -5.75 -10.17 9.80
CA SER A 80 -6.78 -10.65 10.73
C SER A 80 -6.23 -11.65 11.76
N SER A 81 -5.43 -12.64 11.31
CA SER A 81 -5.03 -13.75 12.18
C SER A 81 -3.78 -13.44 13.00
N VAL A 82 -2.82 -12.68 12.46
CA VAL A 82 -1.56 -12.35 13.15
C VAL A 82 -1.69 -11.07 13.95
N PHE A 83 -2.34 -10.05 13.38
CA PHE A 83 -2.42 -8.72 13.98
C PHE A 83 -3.79 -8.39 14.59
N ASN A 84 -4.76 -9.30 14.48
CA ASN A 84 -6.14 -9.09 14.93
C ASN A 84 -6.79 -7.80 14.36
N ILE A 85 -6.45 -7.46 13.10
CA ILE A 85 -7.00 -6.31 12.38
C ILE A 85 -7.99 -6.82 11.32
N PRO A 86 -9.30 -6.73 11.52
CA PRO A 86 -10.31 -7.28 10.61
C PRO A 86 -10.52 -6.38 9.38
N LEU A 87 -9.50 -6.27 8.54
CA LEU A 87 -9.51 -5.43 7.35
C LEU A 87 -10.15 -6.18 6.17
N ALA A 88 -11.29 -5.72 5.68
CA ALA A 88 -11.95 -6.35 4.55
C ALA A 88 -11.10 -6.30 3.26
N THR A 89 -11.17 -7.35 2.43
CA THR A 89 -10.42 -7.44 1.15
C THR A 89 -10.69 -6.26 0.22
N GLY A 90 -11.95 -5.77 0.16
CA GLY A 90 -12.32 -4.56 -0.58
C GLY A 90 -11.62 -3.31 -0.07
N THR A 91 -11.42 -3.20 1.24
CA THR A 91 -10.68 -2.08 1.84
C THR A 91 -9.20 -2.13 1.44
N ILE A 92 -8.58 -3.31 1.49
CA ILE A 92 -7.19 -3.51 1.05
C ILE A 92 -7.04 -3.15 -0.43
N LYS A 93 -7.95 -3.64 -1.30
CA LYS A 93 -7.98 -3.28 -2.72
C LYS A 93 -8.02 -1.76 -2.92
N ASN A 94 -8.89 -1.07 -2.18
CA ASN A 94 -9.01 0.39 -2.27
C ASN A 94 -7.75 1.12 -1.79
N MET A 95 -7.03 0.58 -0.79
CA MET A 95 -5.76 1.14 -0.35
C MET A 95 -4.70 1.03 -1.46
N VAL A 96 -4.57 -0.14 -2.08
CA VAL A 96 -3.65 -0.36 -3.22
C VAL A 96 -4.01 0.55 -4.39
N SER A 97 -5.28 0.65 -4.75
CA SER A 97 -5.74 1.50 -5.87
C SER A 97 -5.45 2.99 -5.62
N ARG A 98 -5.68 3.48 -4.40
CA ARG A 98 -5.35 4.88 -4.05
C ARG A 98 -3.85 5.15 -4.09
N CYS A 99 -3.04 4.20 -3.65
CA CYS A 99 -1.58 4.31 -3.75
C CYS A 99 -1.16 4.38 -5.22
N ALA A 100 -1.67 3.50 -6.07
CA ALA A 100 -1.39 3.52 -7.51
C ALA A 100 -1.80 4.86 -8.16
N GLU A 101 -2.97 5.39 -7.84
CA GLU A 101 -3.40 6.69 -8.37
C GLU A 101 -2.50 7.84 -7.92
N SER A 102 -2.04 7.82 -6.65
CA SER A 102 -1.10 8.85 -6.15
C SER A 102 0.28 8.80 -6.81
N LEU A 103 0.65 7.68 -7.40
CA LEU A 103 1.93 7.47 -8.10
C LEU A 103 1.85 7.67 -9.61
N LYS A 104 0.68 7.99 -10.16
CA LYS A 104 0.43 8.08 -11.60
C LYS A 104 1.39 9.03 -12.32
N ASP A 105 1.64 10.21 -11.75
CA ASP A 105 2.57 11.18 -12.33
C ASP A 105 4.01 10.66 -12.30
N THR A 106 4.42 10.01 -11.21
CA THR A 106 5.74 9.39 -11.09
C THR A 106 5.91 8.26 -12.13
N TYR A 107 4.89 7.44 -12.29
CA TYR A 107 4.86 6.39 -13.29
C TYR A 107 4.99 6.97 -14.72
N GLY A 108 4.27 8.05 -15.03
CA GLY A 108 4.41 8.76 -16.30
C GLY A 108 5.80 9.35 -16.53
N ARG A 109 6.45 9.87 -15.48
CA ARG A 109 7.83 10.37 -15.55
C ARG A 109 8.83 9.26 -15.83
N ILE A 110 8.67 8.08 -15.20
CA ILE A 110 9.53 6.91 -15.48
C ILE A 110 9.41 6.53 -16.94
N ARG A 111 8.20 6.49 -17.51
CA ARG A 111 8.01 6.25 -18.96
C ARG A 111 8.78 7.23 -19.82
N LEU A 112 8.67 8.52 -19.55
CA LEU A 112 9.39 9.56 -20.31
C LEU A 112 10.92 9.40 -20.19
N MET A 113 11.42 9.01 -19.03
CA MET A 113 12.83 8.69 -18.85
C MET A 113 13.24 7.49 -19.70
N MET A 114 12.46 6.43 -19.73
CA MET A 114 12.73 5.24 -20.56
C MET A 114 12.83 5.59 -22.04
N VAL A 115 11.94 6.41 -22.58
CA VAL A 115 11.97 6.88 -23.97
C VAL A 115 13.26 7.66 -24.31
N SER A 116 13.85 8.33 -23.33
CA SER A 116 15.07 9.12 -23.53
C SER A 116 16.37 8.31 -23.46
N LEU A 117 16.31 7.02 -23.12
CA LEU A 117 17.48 6.17 -22.96
C LEU A 117 17.96 5.66 -24.32
N GLY A 118 19.27 5.53 -24.46
CA GLY A 118 19.87 4.96 -25.67
C GLY A 118 19.80 3.45 -25.79
N LEU A 119 19.51 2.75 -24.67
CA LEU A 119 19.36 1.30 -24.62
C LEU A 119 18.40 0.92 -23.49
N ILE A 120 17.42 0.12 -23.82
CA ILE A 120 16.49 -0.49 -22.86
C ILE A 120 16.37 -2.00 -23.13
N HIS A 121 16.16 -2.77 -22.08
CA HIS A 121 15.84 -4.19 -22.17
C HIS A 121 14.34 -4.38 -22.12
N CYS A 122 13.81 -5.13 -23.07
CA CYS A 122 12.38 -5.43 -23.14
C CYS A 122 12.14 -6.92 -22.99
N ASP A 123 11.12 -7.29 -22.22
CA ASP A 123 10.67 -8.66 -22.04
C ASP A 123 9.15 -8.71 -21.87
N GLU A 124 8.57 -9.88 -22.00
CA GLU A 124 7.14 -10.09 -21.81
C GLU A 124 6.83 -11.41 -21.10
N THR A 125 5.86 -11.39 -20.21
CA THR A 125 5.39 -12.59 -19.53
C THR A 125 3.87 -12.68 -19.55
N GLY A 126 3.35 -13.91 -19.70
CA GLY A 126 1.91 -14.16 -19.71
C GLY A 126 1.32 -14.07 -18.31
N CYS A 127 0.17 -13.43 -18.19
CA CYS A 127 -0.64 -13.43 -16.97
C CYS A 127 -2.11 -13.67 -17.29
N ARG A 128 -2.92 -13.92 -16.26
CA ARG A 128 -4.38 -14.05 -16.42
C ARG A 128 -5.09 -12.95 -15.65
N VAL A 129 -6.01 -12.26 -16.36
CA VAL A 129 -6.89 -11.25 -15.77
C VAL A 129 -8.32 -11.65 -16.14
N ASP A 130 -9.18 -11.89 -15.14
CA ASP A 130 -10.56 -12.33 -15.30
C ASP A 130 -10.70 -13.56 -16.24
N GLY A 131 -9.81 -14.56 -16.04
CA GLY A 131 -9.77 -15.78 -16.83
C GLY A 131 -9.24 -15.63 -18.25
N LYS A 132 -8.91 -14.42 -18.71
CA LYS A 132 -8.37 -14.14 -20.04
C LYS A 132 -6.85 -13.97 -19.98
N THR A 133 -6.16 -14.45 -21.02
CA THR A 133 -4.72 -14.24 -21.15
C THR A 133 -4.44 -12.76 -21.43
N CYS A 134 -3.53 -12.19 -20.67
CA CYS A 134 -2.94 -10.89 -20.85
C CYS A 134 -1.42 -11.03 -20.78
N TRP A 135 -0.71 -9.99 -21.17
CA TRP A 135 0.75 -9.95 -21.20
C TRP A 135 1.24 -8.75 -20.41
N VAL A 136 2.16 -9.00 -19.49
CA VAL A 136 2.92 -7.95 -18.82
C VAL A 136 4.14 -7.69 -19.69
N HIS A 137 4.24 -6.50 -20.21
CA HIS A 137 5.42 -6.00 -20.93
C HIS A 137 6.30 -5.23 -19.96
N VAL A 138 7.57 -5.54 -19.98
CA VAL A 138 8.60 -4.95 -19.13
C VAL A 138 9.55 -4.17 -20.03
N ALA A 139 9.82 -2.92 -19.69
CA ALA A 139 10.92 -2.15 -20.21
C ALA A 139 11.83 -1.75 -19.03
N SER A 140 13.14 -1.99 -19.13
CA SER A 140 14.05 -1.74 -18.02
C SER A 140 15.42 -1.27 -18.45
N ASP A 141 16.06 -0.51 -17.59
CA ASP A 141 17.48 -0.19 -17.59
C ASP A 141 18.05 -0.47 -16.18
N PRO A 142 19.34 -0.22 -15.88
CA PRO A 142 19.89 -0.41 -14.54
C PRO A 142 19.23 0.40 -13.41
N ASN A 143 18.50 1.48 -13.72
CA ASN A 143 17.93 2.40 -12.75
C ASN A 143 16.42 2.32 -12.65
N TYR A 144 15.73 1.96 -13.74
CA TYR A 144 14.28 2.01 -13.84
C TYR A 144 13.69 0.74 -14.42
N THR A 145 12.50 0.40 -13.97
CA THR A 145 11.66 -0.65 -14.54
C THR A 145 10.26 -0.11 -14.77
N TYR A 146 9.79 -0.24 -15.99
CA TYR A 146 8.45 0.17 -16.39
C TYR A 146 7.64 -1.05 -16.83
N LEU A 147 6.48 -1.24 -16.23
CA LEU A 147 5.60 -2.40 -16.45
C LEU A 147 4.27 -1.95 -17.01
N THR A 148 3.83 -2.56 -18.10
CA THR A 148 2.48 -2.36 -18.64
C THR A 148 1.77 -3.70 -18.84
N VAL A 149 0.44 -3.67 -18.90
CA VAL A 149 -0.37 -4.87 -19.18
C VAL A 149 -1.18 -4.64 -20.44
N ASN A 150 -1.07 -5.57 -21.39
CA ASN A 150 -1.84 -5.54 -22.62
C ASN A 150 -2.46 -6.93 -22.91
N ARG A 151 -3.55 -6.95 -23.67
CA ARG A 151 -4.14 -8.21 -24.17
C ARG A 151 -3.38 -8.80 -25.33
N LYS A 152 -2.58 -8.01 -26.01
CA LYS A 152 -1.78 -8.41 -27.17
C LYS A 152 -0.35 -8.70 -26.75
N ARG A 153 0.21 -9.75 -27.34
CA ARG A 153 1.60 -10.13 -27.23
C ARG A 153 2.44 -9.43 -28.30
N GLY A 154 3.76 -9.40 -28.07
CA GLY A 154 4.76 -8.95 -29.04
C GLY A 154 4.67 -7.46 -29.33
N GLN A 155 5.09 -7.09 -30.54
CA GLN A 155 5.25 -5.70 -30.96
C GLN A 155 4.01 -4.83 -30.68
N THR A 156 2.80 -5.32 -31.01
CA THR A 156 1.56 -4.56 -30.74
C THR A 156 1.37 -4.21 -29.26
N GLY A 157 1.79 -5.10 -28.36
CA GLY A 157 1.72 -4.86 -26.91
C GLY A 157 2.80 -3.88 -26.46
N MET A 158 3.99 -3.99 -27.02
CA MET A 158 5.13 -3.08 -26.74
C MET A 158 4.86 -1.67 -27.27
N ASP A 159 4.33 -1.55 -28.51
CA ASP A 159 3.95 -0.25 -29.09
C ASP A 159 2.90 0.46 -28.22
N ALA A 160 1.96 -0.31 -27.64
CA ALA A 160 0.96 0.24 -26.73
C ALA A 160 1.55 0.69 -25.38
N ALA A 161 2.76 0.25 -25.01
CA ALA A 161 3.48 0.74 -23.84
C ALA A 161 4.10 2.12 -24.07
N ASP A 162 4.26 2.54 -25.33
CA ASP A 162 4.75 3.84 -25.77
C ASP A 162 6.12 4.18 -25.13
N VAL A 163 7.05 3.22 -25.18
CA VAL A 163 8.44 3.34 -24.70
C VAL A 163 9.49 3.06 -25.77
N LEU A 164 9.06 2.67 -26.99
CA LEU A 164 9.91 2.41 -28.16
C LEU A 164 9.71 3.50 -29.20
#